data_680b9c777d8b17eb8b37bb42a4cdd669
#
_entry.id   680b9c777d8b17eb8b37bb42a4cdd669
#
_cell.length_a   1.000
_cell.length_b   1.000
_cell.length_c   1.000
_cell.angle_alpha   90.00
_cell.angle_beta   90.00
_cell.angle_gamma   90.00
#
_symmetry.space_group_name_H-M   'P 1'
#
loop_
_entity.id
_entity.type
_entity.pdbx_description
1 polymer ?
#
loop_
_entity_poly.entity_id
_entity_poly.type
_entity_poly.pdbx_seq_one_letter_code
_entity_poly.pdbx_strand_id
1 'polypeptide(L)'
;TALGHSASKAEDATIDYLQSDGAYSAHQHRQLKMLHEMNTRHFEKSQDPQLDGVIRSYELAARMQGVAPELIDLSNESERTRNLYGMDRKETLDFGHRCLLARRFCEAGVRYIQVSTPYVWDQHNNLVKGHTRNALSVDKPISGLLEDLKQRGMFDDTLVVWGTEFGRTPVVQGKNGRDHNPAGFTVWLSGAGVRAGFSYGSTDEFGYFAQDN
;
A
#
# COMPACT_ATOMS: atom_id res chain seq x y z
N THR A 1 -7.59 -2.52 7.63
CA THR A 1 -7.08 -3.88 7.94
C THR A 1 -5.63 -3.93 7.48
N ALA A 2 -4.71 -4.31 8.36
CA ALA A 2 -3.31 -4.50 8.02
C ALA A 2 -3.08 -5.94 7.53
N LEU A 3 -2.34 -6.08 6.44
CA LEU A 3 -1.82 -7.35 5.95
C LEU A 3 -0.42 -7.55 6.55
N GLY A 4 -0.34 -8.08 7.74
CA GLY A 4 0.92 -8.30 8.41
C GLY A 4 1.62 -7.01 8.86
N HIS A 5 2.84 -7.14 9.34
CA HIS A 5 3.70 -6.05 9.80
C HIS A 5 4.76 -5.73 8.73
N SER A 6 5.22 -4.49 8.63
CA SER A 6 6.24 -4.09 7.65
C SER A 6 7.55 -4.90 7.73
N ALA A 7 7.86 -5.45 8.90
CA ALA A 7 9.02 -6.32 9.13
C ALA A 7 8.77 -7.81 8.82
N SER A 8 7.51 -8.23 8.61
CA SER A 8 7.18 -9.60 8.23
C SER A 8 7.43 -9.81 6.74
N LYS A 9 7.72 -11.05 6.33
CA LYS A 9 7.79 -11.35 4.92
C LYS A 9 6.39 -11.27 4.28
N ALA A 10 6.33 -10.84 3.03
CA ALA A 10 5.06 -10.71 2.32
C ALA A 10 4.37 -12.07 2.06
N GLU A 11 5.14 -13.15 1.96
CA GLU A 11 4.62 -14.52 1.82
C GLU A 11 3.88 -15.01 3.09
N ASP A 12 4.22 -14.44 4.25
CA ASP A 12 3.59 -14.73 5.54
C ASP A 12 2.41 -13.77 5.84
N ALA A 13 2.00 -12.96 4.86
CA ALA A 13 0.94 -11.98 5.04
C ALA A 13 -0.39 -12.67 5.36
N THR A 14 -0.95 -12.33 6.51
CA THR A 14 -2.25 -12.84 6.97
C THR A 14 -3.14 -11.68 7.37
N ILE A 15 -4.42 -11.88 7.29
CA ILE A 15 -5.41 -10.97 7.87
C ILE A 15 -5.95 -11.65 9.12
N ASP A 16 -5.75 -11.02 10.27
CA ASP A 16 -6.26 -11.51 11.53
C ASP A 16 -7.79 -11.65 11.47
N TYR A 17 -8.31 -12.72 12.06
CA TYR A 17 -9.75 -13.02 12.12
C TYR A 17 -10.44 -13.22 10.76
N LEU A 18 -9.66 -13.54 9.71
CA LEU A 18 -10.22 -13.77 8.38
C LEU A 18 -10.97 -15.10 8.28
N GLN A 19 -10.47 -16.12 8.96
CA GLN A 19 -11.07 -17.45 8.98
C GLN A 19 -11.91 -17.63 10.26
N SER A 20 -13.22 -17.83 10.10
CA SER A 20 -14.04 -18.46 11.12
C SER A 20 -14.00 -19.96 10.89
N ASP A 21 -13.94 -20.77 11.96
CA ASP A 21 -14.08 -22.22 11.86
C ASP A 21 -15.32 -22.56 11.03
N GLY A 22 -15.17 -23.47 10.05
CA GLY A 22 -16.18 -23.74 9.00
C GLY A 22 -17.61 -24.04 9.50
N ALA A 23 -17.77 -24.50 10.75
CA ALA A 23 -19.08 -24.67 11.40
C ALA A 23 -19.79 -23.33 11.70
N TYR A 24 -19.05 -22.22 11.81
CA TYR A 24 -19.58 -20.88 12.11
C TYR A 24 -20.02 -20.10 10.87
N SER A 25 -19.55 -20.43 9.67
CA SER A 25 -19.75 -19.59 8.49
C SER A 25 -21.22 -19.41 8.09
N ALA A 26 -22.02 -20.49 8.11
CA ALA A 26 -23.46 -20.41 7.81
C ALA A 26 -24.26 -19.69 8.91
N HIS A 27 -23.83 -19.80 10.16
CA HIS A 27 -24.44 -19.11 11.28
C HIS A 27 -24.09 -17.63 11.25
N GLN A 28 -22.84 -17.30 11.00
CA GLN A 28 -22.32 -15.94 10.85
C GLN A 28 -23.01 -15.21 9.68
N HIS A 29 -23.22 -15.88 8.56
CA HIS A 29 -23.91 -15.27 7.41
C HIS A 29 -25.37 -14.88 7.76
N ARG A 30 -26.07 -15.74 8.49
CA ARG A 30 -27.44 -15.43 8.97
C ARG A 30 -27.44 -14.28 9.98
N GLN A 31 -26.47 -14.23 10.89
CA GLN A 31 -26.32 -13.16 11.85
C GLN A 31 -26.02 -11.82 11.15
N LEU A 32 -25.11 -11.79 10.19
CA LEU A 32 -24.77 -10.60 9.41
C LEU A 32 -25.97 -10.09 8.62
N LYS A 33 -26.76 -10.98 8.01
CA LYS A 33 -28.00 -10.61 7.33
C LYS A 33 -29.02 -9.96 8.29
N MET A 34 -29.23 -10.56 9.45
CA MET A 34 -30.13 -10.02 10.48
C MET A 34 -29.64 -8.64 10.98
N LEU A 35 -28.34 -8.48 11.23
CA LEU A 35 -27.74 -7.22 11.62
C LEU A 35 -27.93 -6.16 10.54
N HIS A 36 -27.74 -6.49 9.28
CA HIS A 36 -27.98 -5.58 8.15
C HIS A 36 -29.43 -5.10 8.12
N GLU A 37 -30.43 -6.01 8.27
CA GLU A 37 -31.84 -5.63 8.32
C GLU A 37 -32.17 -4.72 9.53
N MET A 38 -31.58 -5.00 10.69
CA MET A 38 -31.75 -4.16 11.89
C MET A 38 -31.12 -2.79 11.70
N ASN A 39 -29.92 -2.72 11.15
CA ASN A 39 -29.18 -1.49 10.88
C ASN A 39 -29.93 -0.61 9.87
N THR A 40 -30.44 -1.21 8.79
CA THR A 40 -31.24 -0.49 7.79
C THR A 40 -32.47 0.16 8.41
N ARG A 41 -33.25 -0.60 9.22
CA ARG A 41 -34.41 -0.04 9.94
C ARG A 41 -34.04 1.05 10.93
N HIS A 42 -32.88 0.93 11.58
CA HIS A 42 -32.41 1.94 12.52
C HIS A 42 -32.01 3.23 11.78
N PHE A 43 -31.29 3.09 10.65
CA PHE A 43 -30.92 4.22 9.81
C PHE A 43 -32.13 4.94 9.22
N GLU A 44 -33.15 4.20 8.73
CA GLU A 44 -34.39 4.77 8.21
C GLU A 44 -35.11 5.65 9.24
N LYS A 45 -34.98 5.33 10.53
CA LYS A 45 -35.58 6.11 11.63
C LYS A 45 -34.72 7.28 12.09
N SER A 46 -33.43 7.09 12.18
CA SER A 46 -32.49 8.08 12.75
C SER A 46 -32.02 9.10 11.73
N GLN A 47 -31.85 8.70 10.45
CA GLN A 47 -31.26 9.50 9.37
C GLN A 47 -29.90 10.11 9.75
N ASP A 48 -29.17 9.44 10.67
CA ASP A 48 -27.88 9.90 11.16
C ASP A 48 -26.75 9.49 10.21
N PRO A 49 -26.04 10.44 9.54
CA PRO A 49 -24.94 10.13 8.63
C PRO A 49 -23.74 9.46 9.30
N GLN A 50 -23.49 9.70 10.60
CA GLN A 50 -22.39 9.06 11.33
C GLN A 50 -22.71 7.58 11.56
N LEU A 51 -23.94 7.27 11.91
CA LEU A 51 -24.41 5.89 12.04
C LEU A 51 -24.31 5.14 10.71
N ASP A 52 -24.71 5.75 9.59
CA ASP A 52 -24.59 5.17 8.26
C ASP A 52 -23.11 4.84 7.93
N GLY A 53 -22.19 5.75 8.23
CA GLY A 53 -20.75 5.54 8.05
C GLY A 53 -20.24 4.33 8.83
N VAL A 54 -20.67 4.15 10.08
CA VAL A 54 -20.30 3.01 10.92
C VAL A 54 -20.87 1.70 10.35
N ILE A 55 -22.16 1.70 9.98
CA ILE A 55 -22.81 0.53 9.38
C ILE A 55 -22.07 0.06 8.13
N ARG A 56 -21.81 1.00 7.19
CA ARG A 56 -21.08 0.71 5.95
C ARG A 56 -19.67 0.17 6.20
N SER A 57 -19.00 0.64 7.25
CA SER A 57 -17.68 0.16 7.63
C SER A 57 -17.71 -1.30 8.07
N TYR A 58 -18.68 -1.70 8.89
CA TYR A 58 -18.86 -3.11 9.29
C TYR A 58 -19.26 -4.01 8.14
N GLU A 59 -20.15 -3.55 7.26
CA GLU A 59 -20.56 -4.30 6.07
C GLU A 59 -19.39 -4.51 5.09
N LEU A 60 -18.54 -3.48 4.93
CA LEU A 60 -17.31 -3.61 4.15
C LEU A 60 -16.37 -4.65 4.76
N ALA A 61 -16.15 -4.62 6.08
CA ALA A 61 -15.33 -5.60 6.77
C ALA A 61 -15.88 -7.04 6.59
N ALA A 62 -17.18 -7.23 6.69
CA ALA A 62 -17.83 -8.53 6.48
C ALA A 62 -17.66 -9.04 5.04
N ARG A 63 -17.79 -8.15 4.04
CA ARG A 63 -17.53 -8.51 2.63
C ARG A 63 -16.07 -8.87 2.40
N MET A 64 -15.14 -8.13 3.00
CA MET A 64 -13.71 -8.42 2.90
C MET A 64 -13.35 -9.80 3.45
N GLN A 65 -13.99 -10.28 4.52
CA GLN A 65 -13.76 -11.62 5.05
C GLN A 65 -14.03 -12.74 4.01
N GLY A 66 -15.02 -12.54 3.14
CA GLY A 66 -15.35 -13.52 2.10
C GLY A 66 -14.38 -13.50 0.90
N VAL A 67 -13.81 -12.35 0.58
CA VAL A 67 -13.02 -12.15 -0.65
C VAL A 67 -11.51 -12.14 -0.39
N ALA A 68 -11.09 -11.74 0.80
CA ALA A 68 -9.68 -11.54 1.11
C ALA A 68 -8.81 -12.82 1.00
N PRO A 69 -9.27 -14.03 1.35
CA PRO A 69 -8.48 -15.26 1.14
C PRO A 69 -8.07 -15.45 -0.32
N GLU A 70 -9.01 -15.22 -1.24
CA GLU A 70 -8.78 -15.32 -2.68
C GLU A 70 -7.81 -14.22 -3.18
N LEU A 71 -7.90 -13.01 -2.63
CA LEU A 71 -7.03 -11.90 -3.01
C LEU A 71 -5.58 -12.11 -2.57
N ILE A 72 -5.37 -12.77 -1.42
CA ILE A 72 -4.03 -13.04 -0.88
C ILE A 72 -3.36 -14.20 -1.62
N ASP A 73 -4.13 -15.16 -2.12
CA ASP A 73 -3.60 -16.30 -2.85
C ASP A 73 -3.07 -15.88 -4.23
N LEU A 74 -1.75 -15.82 -4.36
CA LEU A 74 -1.07 -15.52 -5.61
C LEU A 74 -0.76 -16.76 -6.46
N SER A 75 -1.25 -17.94 -6.10
CA SER A 75 -0.97 -19.20 -6.82
C SER A 75 -1.45 -19.14 -8.27
N ASN A 76 -2.54 -18.43 -8.53
CA ASN A 76 -3.16 -18.28 -9.84
C ASN A 76 -2.53 -17.17 -10.71
N GLU A 77 -1.57 -16.42 -10.20
CA GLU A 77 -0.88 -15.41 -11.00
C GLU A 77 0.11 -16.06 -11.96
N SER A 78 0.12 -15.57 -13.21
CA SER A 78 1.01 -16.11 -14.22
C SER A 78 2.48 -15.86 -13.89
N GLU A 79 3.37 -16.74 -14.37
CA GLU A 79 4.81 -16.54 -14.26
C GLU A 79 5.23 -15.18 -14.88
N ARG A 80 4.64 -14.81 -16.01
CA ARG A 80 4.86 -13.50 -16.63
C ARG A 80 4.54 -12.35 -15.69
N THR A 81 3.39 -12.40 -15.00
CA THR A 81 3.01 -11.40 -14.01
C THR A 81 4.00 -11.38 -12.85
N ARG A 82 4.35 -12.52 -12.29
CA ARG A 82 5.33 -12.60 -11.19
C ARG A 82 6.69 -12.01 -11.59
N ASN A 83 7.17 -12.31 -12.79
CA ASN A 83 8.43 -11.77 -13.31
C ASN A 83 8.37 -10.27 -13.59
N LEU A 84 7.19 -9.74 -13.97
CA LEU A 84 6.97 -8.30 -14.12
C LEU A 84 7.23 -7.55 -12.80
N TYR A 85 6.80 -8.13 -11.68
CA TYR A 85 7.03 -7.60 -10.34
C TYR A 85 8.39 -7.98 -9.74
N GLY A 86 9.25 -8.68 -10.50
CA GLY A 86 10.57 -9.07 -10.06
C GLY A 86 10.57 -10.17 -9.00
N MET A 87 9.54 -11.01 -8.95
CA MET A 87 9.42 -12.11 -7.98
C MET A 87 10.31 -13.32 -8.33
N ASP A 88 10.99 -13.27 -9.47
CA ASP A 88 12.03 -14.22 -9.91
C ASP A 88 13.41 -13.98 -9.27
N ARG A 89 13.56 -12.90 -8.49
CA ARG A 89 14.83 -12.48 -7.88
C ARG A 89 14.70 -12.33 -6.37
N LYS A 90 15.69 -12.83 -5.65
CA LYS A 90 15.69 -12.79 -4.18
C LYS A 90 15.60 -11.36 -3.62
N GLU A 91 16.27 -10.42 -4.25
CA GLU A 91 16.35 -9.02 -3.81
C GLU A 91 15.00 -8.29 -3.91
N THR A 92 14.18 -8.65 -4.89
CA THR A 92 12.92 -7.98 -5.20
C THR A 92 11.68 -8.79 -4.80
N LEU A 93 11.84 -10.07 -4.47
CA LEU A 93 10.74 -11.02 -4.21
C LEU A 93 9.73 -10.48 -3.19
N ASP A 94 10.20 -10.05 -2.03
CA ASP A 94 9.32 -9.61 -0.94
C ASP A 94 8.53 -8.35 -1.31
N PHE A 95 9.21 -7.33 -1.84
CA PHE A 95 8.54 -6.10 -2.23
C PHE A 95 7.68 -6.27 -3.50
N GLY A 96 8.10 -7.15 -4.42
CA GLY A 96 7.30 -7.56 -5.58
C GLY A 96 5.99 -8.23 -5.16
N HIS A 97 6.04 -9.10 -4.17
CA HIS A 97 4.86 -9.73 -3.59
C HIS A 97 3.88 -8.67 -3.02
N ARG A 98 4.40 -7.70 -2.23
CA ARG A 98 3.60 -6.60 -1.68
C ARG A 98 2.94 -5.75 -2.77
N CYS A 99 3.68 -5.39 -3.81
CA CYS A 99 3.17 -4.61 -4.93
C CYS A 99 2.09 -5.38 -5.71
N LEU A 100 2.28 -6.68 -5.92
CA LEU A 100 1.30 -7.53 -6.60
C LEU A 100 0.01 -7.68 -5.77
N LEU A 101 0.12 -7.86 -4.45
CA LEU A 101 -1.05 -7.82 -3.55
C LEU A 101 -1.76 -6.47 -3.62
N ALA A 102 -1.02 -5.36 -3.63
CA ALA A 102 -1.60 -4.02 -3.74
C ALA A 102 -2.43 -3.87 -5.01
N ARG A 103 -1.93 -4.34 -6.16
CA ARG A 103 -2.70 -4.34 -7.41
C ARG A 103 -3.98 -5.17 -7.28
N ARG A 104 -3.92 -6.37 -6.71
CA ARG A 104 -5.10 -7.23 -6.53
C ARG A 104 -6.16 -6.59 -5.63
N PHE A 105 -5.75 -5.98 -4.53
CA PHE A 105 -6.65 -5.22 -3.66
C PHE A 105 -7.26 -4.00 -4.37
N CYS A 106 -6.48 -3.30 -5.18
CA CYS A 106 -6.98 -2.19 -6.00
C CYS A 106 -8.02 -2.68 -7.02
N GLU A 107 -7.74 -3.77 -7.72
CA GLU A 107 -8.65 -4.42 -8.67
C GLU A 107 -9.95 -4.87 -8.01
N ALA A 108 -9.90 -5.29 -6.74
CA ALA A 108 -11.07 -5.62 -5.93
C ALA A 108 -11.83 -4.41 -5.35
N GLY A 109 -11.40 -3.19 -5.68
CA GLY A 109 -12.07 -1.94 -5.28
C GLY A 109 -11.67 -1.38 -3.91
N VAL A 110 -10.54 -1.82 -3.34
CA VAL A 110 -9.99 -1.21 -2.13
C VAL A 110 -9.44 0.17 -2.48
N ARG A 111 -9.99 1.21 -1.86
CA ARG A 111 -9.72 2.60 -2.23
C ARG A 111 -8.43 3.19 -1.69
N TYR A 112 -7.90 2.62 -0.60
CA TYR A 112 -6.65 3.06 0.01
C TYR A 112 -5.81 1.85 0.36
N ILE A 113 -4.59 1.79 -0.18
CA ILE A 113 -3.66 0.69 0.01
C ILE A 113 -2.29 1.30 0.30
N GLN A 114 -1.70 0.91 1.40
CA GLN A 114 -0.35 1.31 1.77
C GLN A 114 0.59 0.12 1.66
N VAL A 115 1.67 0.29 0.90
CA VAL A 115 2.76 -0.66 0.78
C VAL A 115 4.00 -0.06 1.43
N SER A 116 4.54 -0.73 2.44
CA SER A 116 5.68 -0.23 3.20
C SER A 116 6.87 -1.18 3.13
N THR A 117 8.07 -0.63 3.10
CA THR A 117 9.30 -1.36 3.40
C THR A 117 9.54 -1.39 4.92
N PRO A 118 10.35 -2.34 5.44
CA PRO A 118 10.89 -2.24 6.80
C PRO A 118 11.76 -0.98 6.97
N TYR A 119 12.23 -0.75 8.19
CA TYR A 119 13.16 0.36 8.54
C TYR A 119 14.55 0.15 7.92
N VAL A 120 14.64 0.15 6.59
CA VAL A 120 15.91 -0.09 5.86
C VAL A 120 16.47 1.17 5.22
N TRP A 121 15.70 2.27 5.20
CA TRP A 121 16.09 3.54 4.57
C TRP A 121 16.71 4.55 5.54
N ASP A 122 16.81 4.20 6.81
CA ASP A 122 17.36 5.05 7.87
C ASP A 122 18.89 4.97 7.92
N GLN A 123 19.55 5.50 6.90
CA GLN A 123 21.00 5.41 6.74
C GLN A 123 21.74 6.57 7.44
N HIS A 124 21.86 6.51 8.74
CA HIS A 124 22.81 7.35 9.52
C HIS A 124 24.27 6.98 9.25
N ASN A 125 24.52 5.85 8.60
CA ASN A 125 25.83 5.36 8.14
C ASN A 125 25.70 4.59 6.83
N ASN A 126 26.80 4.45 6.07
CA ASN A 126 26.89 3.62 4.88
C ASN A 126 25.80 3.92 3.82
N LEU A 127 25.49 5.21 3.63
CA LEU A 127 24.42 5.68 2.74
C LEU A 127 24.46 5.00 1.36
N VAL A 128 25.59 5.08 0.66
CA VAL A 128 25.72 4.54 -0.71
C VAL A 128 25.37 3.05 -0.75
N LYS A 129 26.00 2.26 0.13
CA LYS A 129 25.76 0.80 0.18
C LYS A 129 24.29 0.49 0.55
N GLY A 130 23.75 1.19 1.54
CA GLY A 130 22.37 1.01 1.99
C GLY A 130 21.37 1.37 0.90
N HIS A 131 21.48 2.54 0.29
CA HIS A 131 20.60 2.99 -0.78
C HIS A 131 20.69 2.11 -2.03
N THR A 132 21.89 1.71 -2.47
CA THR A 132 22.04 0.80 -3.61
C THR A 132 21.26 -0.50 -3.39
N ARG A 133 21.44 -1.13 -2.23
CA ARG A 133 20.71 -2.36 -1.89
C ARG A 133 19.19 -2.15 -1.86
N ASN A 134 18.75 -1.07 -1.22
CA ASN A 134 17.32 -0.80 -1.03
C ASN A 134 16.66 -0.38 -2.36
N ALA A 135 17.33 0.43 -3.17
CA ALA A 135 16.84 0.78 -4.51
C ALA A 135 16.67 -0.48 -5.39
N LEU A 136 17.67 -1.38 -5.39
CA LEU A 136 17.57 -2.65 -6.10
C LEU A 136 16.36 -3.49 -5.67
N SER A 137 15.94 -3.40 -4.41
CA SER A 137 14.82 -4.18 -3.90
C SER A 137 13.44 -3.64 -4.31
N VAL A 138 13.31 -2.35 -4.62
CA VAL A 138 12.01 -1.70 -4.87
C VAL A 138 11.81 -1.24 -6.33
N ASP A 139 12.87 -0.98 -7.08
CA ASP A 139 12.82 -0.39 -8.42
C ASP A 139 11.99 -1.26 -9.39
N LYS A 140 12.36 -2.51 -9.57
CA LYS A 140 11.64 -3.44 -10.44
C LYS A 140 10.19 -3.67 -10.01
N PRO A 141 9.86 -3.91 -8.72
CA PRO A 141 8.49 -4.02 -8.24
C PRO A 141 7.62 -2.80 -8.51
N ILE A 142 8.13 -1.59 -8.28
CA ILE A 142 7.41 -0.34 -8.55
C ILE A 142 7.13 -0.20 -10.04
N SER A 143 8.14 -0.42 -10.88
CA SER A 143 7.98 -0.42 -12.34
C SER A 143 6.94 -1.45 -12.79
N GLY A 144 6.98 -2.66 -12.21
CA GLY A 144 6.01 -3.72 -12.49
C GLY A 144 4.58 -3.35 -12.11
N LEU A 145 4.39 -2.71 -10.95
CA LEU A 145 3.08 -2.22 -10.52
C LEU A 145 2.52 -1.19 -11.50
N LEU A 146 3.31 -0.20 -11.89
CA LEU A 146 2.86 0.85 -12.81
C LEU A 146 2.51 0.28 -14.19
N GLU A 147 3.32 -0.65 -14.68
CA GLU A 147 3.09 -1.30 -15.97
C GLU A 147 1.82 -2.19 -15.94
N ASP A 148 1.62 -2.97 -14.87
CA ASP A 148 0.44 -3.83 -14.72
C ASP A 148 -0.85 -3.00 -14.60
N LEU A 149 -0.83 -1.88 -13.85
CA LEU A 149 -1.95 -0.94 -13.78
C LEU A 149 -2.29 -0.37 -15.17
N LYS A 150 -1.30 -0.02 -15.98
CA LYS A 150 -1.51 0.45 -17.36
C LYS A 150 -2.09 -0.63 -18.25
N GLN A 151 -1.52 -1.84 -18.22
CA GLN A 151 -1.97 -2.97 -19.04
C GLN A 151 -3.42 -3.37 -18.72
N ARG A 152 -3.85 -3.17 -17.48
CA ARG A 152 -5.23 -3.45 -17.03
C ARG A 152 -6.21 -2.29 -17.19
N GLY A 153 -5.75 -1.14 -17.69
CA GLY A 153 -6.58 0.06 -17.81
C GLY A 153 -6.97 0.69 -16.46
N MET A 154 -6.23 0.38 -15.40
CA MET A 154 -6.49 0.90 -14.05
C MET A 154 -5.68 2.14 -13.71
N PHE A 155 -4.68 2.47 -14.51
CA PHE A 155 -3.71 3.52 -14.20
C PHE A 155 -4.33 4.93 -14.11
N ASP A 156 -5.32 5.21 -14.96
CA ASP A 156 -5.97 6.51 -14.99
C ASP A 156 -6.94 6.74 -13.81
N ASP A 157 -7.36 5.65 -13.16
CA ASP A 157 -8.24 5.68 -11.98
C ASP A 157 -7.48 5.43 -10.67
N THR A 158 -6.16 5.23 -10.73
CA THR A 158 -5.33 4.90 -9.56
C THR A 158 -4.24 5.92 -9.36
N LEU A 159 -4.30 6.66 -8.25
CA LEU A 159 -3.19 7.53 -7.82
C LEU A 159 -2.15 6.71 -7.08
N VAL A 160 -0.96 6.62 -7.64
CA VAL A 160 0.21 6.03 -6.98
C VAL A 160 1.05 7.14 -6.38
N VAL A 161 1.23 7.08 -5.06
CA VAL A 161 2.03 8.04 -4.29
C VAL A 161 3.24 7.31 -3.73
N TRP A 162 4.42 7.85 -4.00
CA TRP A 162 5.66 7.42 -3.36
C TRP A 162 6.20 8.54 -2.50
N GLY A 163 6.55 8.23 -1.28
CA GLY A 163 7.09 9.20 -0.33
C GLY A 163 7.67 8.50 0.89
N THR A 164 8.27 9.31 1.72
CA THR A 164 8.78 8.96 3.04
C THR A 164 8.14 9.87 4.08
N GLU A 165 8.31 9.57 5.35
CA GLU A 165 7.80 10.36 6.46
C GLU A 165 8.46 11.74 6.56
N PHE A 166 9.71 11.87 6.11
CA PHE A 166 10.51 13.10 6.00
C PHE A 166 11.69 12.89 5.05
N GLY A 167 12.42 13.95 4.76
CA GLY A 167 13.64 13.93 3.97
C GLY A 167 14.91 13.66 4.78
N ARG A 168 16.04 13.84 4.12
CA ARG A 168 17.36 13.70 4.72
C ARG A 168 18.16 14.98 4.53
N THR A 169 19.04 15.28 5.48
CA THR A 169 19.92 16.46 5.38
C THR A 169 20.78 16.39 4.12
N PRO A 170 20.99 17.51 3.42
CA PRO A 170 21.92 17.56 2.29
C PRO A 170 23.38 17.38 2.72
N VAL A 171 23.67 17.62 4.00
CA VAL A 171 25.01 17.50 4.60
C VAL A 171 25.22 16.11 5.20
N VAL A 172 26.50 15.73 5.26
CA VAL A 172 26.91 14.41 5.79
C VAL A 172 26.76 14.38 7.30
N GLN A 173 26.14 13.30 7.80
CA GLN A 173 26.20 12.92 9.20
C GLN A 173 27.30 11.87 9.40
N GLY A 174 28.16 12.06 10.39
CA GLY A 174 29.29 11.17 10.65
C GLY A 174 30.24 11.10 9.46
N LYS A 175 30.57 9.88 9.02
CA LYS A 175 31.49 9.68 7.88
C LYS A 175 30.78 9.69 6.54
N ASN A 176 29.60 9.09 6.43
CA ASN A 176 28.94 8.81 5.15
C ASN A 176 27.43 8.55 5.30
N GLY A 177 26.81 9.09 6.32
CA GLY A 177 25.36 9.00 6.54
C GLY A 177 24.64 10.31 6.28
N ARG A 178 23.35 10.33 6.55
CA ARG A 178 22.48 11.51 6.52
C ARG A 178 21.58 11.49 7.75
N ASP A 179 21.32 12.69 8.28
CA ASP A 179 20.35 12.87 9.36
C ASP A 179 18.94 13.10 8.82
N HIS A 180 17.96 13.13 9.69
CA HIS A 180 16.58 13.45 9.39
C HIS A 180 16.43 14.93 9.01
N ASN A 181 15.62 15.21 8.01
CA ASN A 181 15.26 16.58 7.63
C ASN A 181 13.77 16.68 7.30
N PRO A 182 12.91 17.04 8.26
CA PRO A 182 11.49 17.21 8.01
C PRO A 182 11.15 18.50 7.24
N ALA A 183 12.10 19.42 7.09
CA ALA A 183 11.88 20.72 6.50
C ALA A 183 11.93 20.74 4.95
N GLY A 184 12.35 19.66 4.33
CA GLY A 184 12.40 19.53 2.87
C GLY A 184 12.49 18.06 2.43
N PHE A 185 11.54 17.61 1.58
CA PHE A 185 11.54 16.27 1.01
C PHE A 185 10.73 16.22 -0.29
N THR A 186 10.90 15.16 -1.03
CA THR A 186 10.23 14.96 -2.32
C THR A 186 9.18 13.88 -2.20
N VAL A 187 8.02 14.14 -2.79
CA VAL A 187 6.95 13.15 -3.04
C VAL A 187 6.83 12.96 -4.54
N TRP A 188 6.69 11.71 -4.98
CA TRP A 188 6.45 11.40 -6.36
C TRP A 188 5.02 10.87 -6.56
N LEU A 189 4.34 11.33 -7.61
CA LEU A 189 2.96 11.01 -7.94
C LEU A 189 2.87 10.47 -9.37
N SER A 190 2.00 9.48 -9.60
CA SER A 190 1.73 8.93 -10.92
C SER A 190 0.31 8.38 -11.03
N GLY A 191 -0.25 8.40 -12.23
CA GLY A 191 -1.62 7.94 -12.48
C GLY A 191 -2.70 8.98 -12.15
N ALA A 192 -3.96 8.58 -12.18
CA ALA A 192 -5.14 9.38 -11.84
C ALA A 192 -5.15 10.80 -12.45
N GLY A 193 -4.69 10.95 -13.71
CA GLY A 193 -4.66 12.23 -14.40
C GLY A 193 -3.59 13.22 -13.95
N VAL A 194 -2.64 12.79 -13.13
CA VAL A 194 -1.49 13.63 -12.74
C VAL A 194 -0.70 14.03 -13.98
N ARG A 195 -0.38 15.32 -14.09
CA ARG A 195 0.39 15.85 -15.21
C ARG A 195 1.80 15.26 -15.25
N ALA A 196 2.09 14.51 -16.29
CA ALA A 196 3.39 13.88 -16.47
C ALA A 196 4.50 14.91 -16.71
N GLY A 197 5.70 14.64 -16.18
CA GLY A 197 6.89 15.49 -16.36
C GLY A 197 6.82 16.84 -15.67
N PHE A 198 5.91 17.01 -14.70
CA PHE A 198 5.76 18.24 -13.94
C PHE A 198 6.52 18.14 -12.61
N SER A 199 7.28 19.18 -12.30
CA SER A 199 7.89 19.37 -10.97
C SER A 199 7.28 20.62 -10.33
N TYR A 200 6.93 20.51 -9.06
CA TYR A 200 6.36 21.58 -8.26
C TYR A 200 7.14 21.77 -6.97
N GLY A 201 7.35 23.02 -6.59
CA GLY A 201 8.09 23.37 -5.41
C GLY A 201 9.60 23.36 -5.62
N SER A 202 10.30 24.03 -4.73
CA SER A 202 11.76 24.08 -4.67
C SER A 202 12.25 24.07 -3.24
N THR A 203 13.52 23.76 -3.06
CA THR A 203 14.24 23.98 -1.80
C THR A 203 15.10 25.21 -1.91
N ASP A 204 15.63 25.65 -0.76
CA ASP A 204 16.69 26.65 -0.71
C ASP A 204 17.95 26.18 -1.47
N GLU A 205 18.93 27.06 -1.62
CA GLU A 205 20.18 26.80 -2.34
C GLU A 205 21.01 25.64 -1.74
N PHE A 206 20.75 25.30 -0.47
CA PHE A 206 21.42 24.21 0.23
C PHE A 206 20.61 22.89 0.18
N GLY A 207 19.37 22.90 -0.30
CA GLY A 207 18.49 21.74 -0.28
C GLY A 207 17.96 21.39 1.11
N TYR A 208 17.92 22.36 2.03
CA TYR A 208 17.59 22.13 3.43
C TYR A 208 16.13 22.41 3.77
N PHE A 209 15.58 23.52 3.31
CA PHE A 209 14.23 23.98 3.58
C PHE A 209 13.40 24.06 2.29
N ALA A 210 12.16 23.62 2.35
CA ALA A 210 11.21 23.93 1.27
C ALA A 210 10.91 25.43 1.27
N GLN A 211 10.96 26.06 0.08
CA GLN A 211 10.72 27.50 -0.10
C GLN A 211 9.39 27.78 -0.79
N ASP A 212 9.07 26.98 -1.82
CA ASP A 212 7.83 27.15 -2.57
C ASP A 212 6.88 25.99 -2.21
N ASN A 213 5.68 26.34 -1.75
CA ASN A 213 4.60 25.41 -1.40
C ASN A 213 3.45 25.52 -2.40
#